data_0857fc696d525c983dbe6f6886b3ab4e
#
_entry.id   0857fc696d525c983dbe6f6886b3ab4e
#
_cell.length_a   1.000
_cell.length_b   1.000
_cell.length_c   1.000
_cell.angle_alpha   90.00
_cell.angle_beta   90.00
_cell.angle_gamma   90.00
#
_symmetry.space_group_name_H-M   'P 1'
#
loop_
_entity.id
_entity.type
_entity.pdbx_description
1 polymer ?
#
loop_
_entity_poly.entity_id
_entity_poly.type
_entity_poly.pdbx_seq_one_letter_code
_entity_poly.pdbx_strand_id
1 'polypeptide(L)'
;MLKHIVMWNVRGDDDATRARNLALLKAEFESLRGRVPGLLHLEVGVDESGVDYACDVVLYTEFESREALVAYAEHPEHLRVKRALGDLRIARHQVDYDATGTPGRDPITRAGAAHPAGASVAGIHPHEGDIDHVQTL
;
A
#
# COMPACT_ATOMS: atom_id res chain seq x y z
N MET A 1 -7.07 -10.38 10.82
CA MET A 1 -6.87 -10.02 9.43
C MET A 1 -6.14 -8.69 9.34
N LEU A 2 -5.12 -8.63 8.51
CA LEU A 2 -4.33 -7.43 8.39
C LEU A 2 -4.78 -6.66 7.16
N LYS A 3 -5.04 -5.35 7.31
CA LYS A 3 -5.37 -4.51 6.17
C LYS A 3 -4.14 -3.72 5.80
N HIS A 4 -3.81 -3.72 4.52
CA HIS A 4 -2.63 -3.06 3.98
C HIS A 4 -3.15 -2.09 2.91
N ILE A 5 -2.98 -0.81 3.14
CA ILE A 5 -3.54 0.21 2.27
C ILE A 5 -2.42 1.12 1.81
N VAL A 6 -2.30 1.27 0.51
CA VAL A 6 -1.26 2.12 -0.06
C VAL A 6 -1.90 3.08 -1.04
N MET A 7 -1.44 4.32 -1.04
CA MET A 7 -1.94 5.31 -1.97
C MET A 7 -0.77 5.93 -2.68
N TRP A 8 -0.95 6.25 -3.95
CA TRP A 8 0.11 6.87 -4.74
C TRP A 8 -0.44 7.95 -5.65
N ASN A 9 0.44 8.80 -6.09
CA ASN A 9 0.19 9.59 -7.28
C ASN A 9 0.85 8.83 -8.42
N VAL A 10 0.38 9.09 -9.62
CA VAL A 10 0.87 8.38 -10.80
C VAL A 10 1.46 9.36 -11.76
N ARG A 11 2.61 9.00 -12.31
CA ARG A 11 3.33 9.87 -13.23
C ARG A 11 2.58 10.03 -14.54
N GLY A 12 2.70 11.16 -15.16
CA GLY A 12 2.08 11.43 -16.45
C GLY A 12 2.08 12.92 -16.72
N ASP A 13 2.64 13.33 -17.88
CA ASP A 13 2.75 14.74 -18.20
C ASP A 13 1.41 15.34 -18.60
N ASP A 14 0.50 14.53 -19.09
CA ASP A 14 -0.82 15.03 -19.46
C ASP A 14 -1.88 14.05 -18.96
N ASP A 15 -3.13 14.44 -19.08
CA ASP A 15 -4.21 13.64 -18.55
C ASP A 15 -4.32 12.28 -19.24
N ALA A 16 -4.09 12.24 -20.54
CA ALA A 16 -4.20 10.98 -21.27
C ALA A 16 -3.12 10.00 -20.83
N THR A 17 -1.90 10.48 -20.63
CA THR A 17 -0.82 9.61 -20.19
C THR A 17 -1.08 9.12 -18.78
N ARG A 18 -1.55 10.01 -17.90
CA ARG A 18 -1.82 9.60 -16.53
C ARG A 18 -2.96 8.59 -16.50
N ALA A 19 -3.98 8.77 -17.33
CA ALA A 19 -5.08 7.82 -17.38
C ALA A 19 -4.61 6.45 -17.85
N ARG A 20 -3.72 6.41 -18.81
CA ARG A 20 -3.19 5.12 -19.27
C ARG A 20 -2.37 4.46 -18.16
N ASN A 21 -1.58 5.25 -17.44
CA ASN A 21 -0.76 4.70 -16.37
C ASN A 21 -1.63 4.21 -15.21
N LEU A 22 -2.73 4.90 -14.94
CA LEU A 22 -3.65 4.45 -13.90
C LEU A 22 -4.31 3.14 -14.33
N ALA A 23 -4.69 3.02 -15.60
CA ALA A 23 -5.30 1.79 -16.08
C ALA A 23 -4.30 0.63 -16.01
N LEU A 24 -3.05 0.89 -16.30
CA LEU A 24 -2.03 -0.14 -16.22
C LEU A 24 -1.84 -0.58 -14.77
N LEU A 25 -1.75 0.37 -13.87
CA LEU A 25 -1.55 0.06 -12.47
C LEU A 25 -2.71 -0.79 -11.96
N LYS A 26 -3.93 -0.40 -12.29
CA LYS A 26 -5.10 -1.12 -11.84
C LYS A 26 -5.10 -2.54 -12.39
N ALA A 27 -4.84 -2.71 -13.67
CA ALA A 27 -4.84 -4.03 -14.27
C ALA A 27 -3.76 -4.92 -13.67
N GLU A 28 -2.57 -4.38 -13.45
CA GLU A 28 -1.49 -5.18 -12.92
C GLU A 28 -1.77 -5.65 -11.50
N PHE A 29 -2.26 -4.77 -10.64
CA PHE A 29 -2.55 -5.20 -9.29
C PHE A 29 -3.75 -6.14 -9.24
N GLU A 30 -4.77 -5.90 -10.06
CA GLU A 30 -5.92 -6.80 -10.05
C GLU A 30 -5.55 -8.19 -10.54
N SER A 31 -4.50 -8.31 -11.33
CA SER A 31 -4.07 -9.62 -11.80
C SER A 31 -3.54 -10.49 -10.66
N LEU A 32 -3.31 -9.92 -9.49
CA LEU A 32 -2.79 -10.69 -8.36
C LEU A 32 -3.88 -11.50 -7.65
N ARG A 33 -5.15 -11.21 -7.93
CA ARG A 33 -6.22 -11.93 -7.26
C ARG A 33 -6.10 -13.41 -7.55
N GLY A 34 -6.15 -14.20 -6.50
CA GLY A 34 -6.07 -15.64 -6.62
C GLY A 34 -4.70 -16.20 -6.87
N ARG A 35 -3.67 -15.36 -6.87
CA ARG A 35 -2.32 -15.83 -7.18
C ARG A 35 -1.35 -15.66 -6.02
N VAL A 36 -1.78 -15.07 -4.93
CA VAL A 36 -0.89 -14.80 -3.80
C VAL A 36 -1.49 -15.45 -2.56
N PRO A 37 -0.77 -16.41 -1.96
CA PRO A 37 -1.28 -17.07 -0.76
C PRO A 37 -1.49 -16.06 0.35
N GLY A 38 -2.59 -16.17 1.04
CA GLY A 38 -2.88 -15.28 2.17
C GLY A 38 -3.50 -13.96 1.80
N LEU A 39 -3.58 -13.64 0.51
CA LEU A 39 -4.24 -12.40 0.08
C LEU A 39 -5.74 -12.70 0.00
N LEU A 40 -6.51 -12.08 0.88
CA LEU A 40 -7.93 -12.35 0.99
C LEU A 40 -8.78 -11.44 0.13
N HIS A 41 -8.35 -10.20 -0.06
CA HIS A 41 -9.14 -9.23 -0.80
C HIS A 41 -8.20 -8.20 -1.40
N LEU A 42 -8.50 -7.77 -2.60
CA LEU A 42 -7.70 -6.73 -3.26
C LEU A 42 -8.63 -5.90 -4.14
N GLU A 43 -8.53 -4.59 -3.99
CA GLU A 43 -9.24 -3.72 -4.90
C GLU A 43 -8.40 -2.48 -5.15
N VAL A 44 -8.53 -1.90 -6.32
CA VAL A 44 -7.82 -0.70 -6.70
C VAL A 44 -8.87 0.36 -6.98
N GLY A 45 -8.75 1.50 -6.31
CA GLY A 45 -9.68 2.59 -6.50
C GLY A 45 -8.97 3.81 -7.05
N VAL A 46 -9.57 4.46 -8.03
CA VAL A 46 -9.01 5.67 -8.62
C VAL A 46 -9.77 6.85 -8.06
N ASP A 47 -9.05 7.89 -7.66
CA ASP A 47 -9.68 9.05 -7.03
C ASP A 47 -10.67 9.71 -7.97
N GLU A 48 -11.81 10.08 -7.45
CA GLU A 48 -12.83 10.78 -8.20
C GLU A 48 -13.00 12.21 -7.70
N SER A 49 -12.35 12.56 -6.61
CA SER A 49 -12.60 13.86 -6.00
C SER A 49 -11.89 15.01 -6.72
N GLY A 50 -10.70 14.75 -7.22
CA GLY A 50 -9.92 15.78 -7.90
C GLY A 50 -9.40 16.88 -7.00
N VAL A 51 -9.50 16.72 -5.67
CA VAL A 51 -9.00 17.79 -4.80
C VAL A 51 -7.48 17.74 -4.80
N ASP A 52 -6.86 18.87 -4.50
CA ASP A 52 -5.42 18.96 -4.66
C ASP A 52 -4.64 18.17 -3.63
N TYR A 53 -5.25 17.75 -2.53
CA TYR A 53 -4.55 16.94 -1.54
C TYR A 53 -4.90 15.45 -1.68
N ALA A 54 -5.59 15.04 -2.73
CA ALA A 54 -5.91 13.63 -2.94
C ALA A 54 -4.77 12.95 -3.67
N CYS A 55 -4.53 11.68 -3.30
CA CYS A 55 -3.67 10.85 -4.12
C CYS A 55 -4.49 10.38 -5.32
N ASP A 56 -3.83 9.87 -6.33
CA ASP A 56 -4.53 9.46 -7.55
C ASP A 56 -5.20 8.11 -7.42
N VAL A 57 -4.64 7.21 -6.63
CA VAL A 57 -5.09 5.82 -6.61
C VAL A 57 -4.80 5.18 -5.27
N VAL A 58 -5.66 4.25 -4.89
CA VAL A 58 -5.47 3.47 -3.67
C VAL A 58 -5.45 2.00 -4.01
N LEU A 59 -4.57 1.26 -3.34
CA LEU A 59 -4.56 -0.19 -3.37
C LEU A 59 -5.01 -0.62 -1.99
N TYR A 60 -6.16 -1.26 -1.90
CA TYR A 60 -6.70 -1.73 -0.64
C TYR A 60 -6.62 -3.24 -0.63
N THR A 61 -5.91 -3.80 0.35
CA THR A 61 -5.77 -5.24 0.42
C THR A 61 -6.01 -5.74 1.83
N GLU A 62 -6.39 -7.01 1.93
CA GLU A 62 -6.56 -7.66 3.20
C GLU A 62 -5.79 -8.97 3.14
N PHE A 63 -4.98 -9.22 4.16
CA PHE A 63 -4.18 -10.44 4.25
C PHE A 63 -4.58 -11.20 5.50
N GLU A 64 -4.42 -12.51 5.49
CA GLU A 64 -4.78 -13.30 6.65
C GLU A 64 -3.87 -13.00 7.82
N SER A 65 -2.68 -12.54 7.60
CA SER A 65 -1.73 -12.26 8.69
C SER A 65 -0.63 -11.34 8.24
N ARG A 66 0.14 -10.84 9.19
CA ARG A 66 1.28 -10.02 8.85
C ARG A 66 2.31 -10.86 8.11
N GLU A 67 2.44 -12.14 8.47
CA GLU A 67 3.38 -13.00 7.78
C GLU A 67 3.02 -13.17 6.32
N ALA A 68 1.71 -13.19 6.03
CA ALA A 68 1.28 -13.30 4.65
C ALA A 68 1.64 -12.04 3.88
N LEU A 69 1.56 -10.88 4.51
CA LEU A 69 1.94 -9.64 3.85
C LEU A 69 3.44 -9.62 3.58
N VAL A 70 4.23 -10.08 4.55
CA VAL A 70 5.68 -10.12 4.36
C VAL A 70 6.02 -11.05 3.20
N ALA A 71 5.38 -12.20 3.14
CA ALA A 71 5.63 -13.15 2.05
C ALA A 71 5.21 -12.55 0.71
N TYR A 72 4.15 -11.77 0.71
CA TYR A 72 3.68 -11.13 -0.50
C TYR A 72 4.75 -10.18 -1.07
N ALA A 73 5.44 -9.47 -0.22
CA ALA A 73 6.43 -8.51 -0.70
C ALA A 73 7.49 -9.16 -1.57
N GLU A 74 7.78 -10.43 -1.30
CA GLU A 74 8.82 -11.13 -2.06
C GLU A 74 8.25 -12.15 -3.04
N HIS A 75 6.95 -12.19 -3.19
CA HIS A 75 6.33 -13.18 -4.06
C HIS A 75 6.63 -12.85 -5.53
N PRO A 76 6.93 -13.85 -6.35
CA PRO A 76 7.24 -13.61 -7.76
C PRO A 76 6.20 -12.80 -8.50
N GLU A 77 4.91 -13.02 -8.19
CA GLU A 77 3.87 -12.29 -8.87
C GLU A 77 3.92 -10.81 -8.48
N HIS A 78 4.19 -10.51 -7.22
CA HIS A 78 4.30 -9.13 -6.81
C HIS A 78 5.53 -8.48 -7.47
N LEU A 79 6.63 -9.20 -7.54
CA LEU A 79 7.83 -8.68 -8.18
C LEU A 79 7.58 -8.44 -9.68
N ARG A 80 6.77 -9.27 -10.29
CA ARG A 80 6.40 -9.09 -11.69
C ARG A 80 5.65 -7.77 -11.86
N VAL A 81 4.69 -7.52 -10.98
CA VAL A 81 3.90 -6.29 -11.05
C VAL A 81 4.82 -5.09 -10.84
N LYS A 82 5.75 -5.20 -9.89
CA LYS A 82 6.66 -4.11 -9.64
C LYS A 82 7.48 -3.80 -10.88
N ARG A 83 7.96 -4.80 -11.57
CA ARG A 83 8.71 -4.57 -12.79
C ARG A 83 7.85 -3.95 -13.89
N ALA A 84 6.61 -4.41 -14.00
CA ALA A 84 5.72 -3.90 -15.02
C ALA A 84 5.40 -2.42 -14.80
N LEU A 85 5.31 -2.01 -13.54
CA LEU A 85 4.96 -0.64 -13.25
C LEU A 85 6.15 0.31 -13.28
N GLY A 86 7.36 -0.24 -13.09
CA GLY A 86 8.55 0.59 -13.14
C GLY A 86 8.46 1.78 -12.20
N ASP A 87 8.68 2.97 -12.71
CA ASP A 87 8.72 4.17 -11.88
C ASP A 87 7.46 5.02 -12.00
N LEU A 88 6.36 4.45 -12.45
CA LEU A 88 5.20 5.28 -12.66
C LEU A 88 4.49 5.69 -11.37
N ARG A 89 4.80 5.04 -10.24
CA ARG A 89 4.19 5.41 -8.97
C ARG A 89 5.09 6.41 -8.25
N ILE A 90 4.48 7.47 -7.73
CA ILE A 90 5.21 8.49 -7.01
C ILE A 90 4.41 8.86 -5.77
N ALA A 91 5.04 9.48 -4.81
CA ALA A 91 4.36 9.98 -3.60
C ALA A 91 3.59 8.89 -2.88
N ARG A 92 4.29 7.91 -2.33
CA ARG A 92 3.66 6.79 -1.64
C ARG A 92 3.22 7.15 -0.24
N HIS A 93 2.02 6.69 0.13
CA HIS A 93 1.52 6.79 1.49
C HIS A 93 0.95 5.43 1.86
N GLN A 94 1.10 5.02 3.10
CA GLN A 94 0.72 3.66 3.49
C GLN A 94 0.26 3.59 4.93
N VAL A 95 -0.67 2.68 5.19
CA VAL A 95 -1.02 2.33 6.56
C VAL A 95 -1.39 0.85 6.58
N ASP A 96 -0.90 0.14 7.58
CA ASP A 96 -1.22 -1.25 7.79
C ASP A 96 -1.81 -1.37 9.19
N TYR A 97 -2.89 -2.12 9.33
CA TYR A 97 -3.46 -2.29 10.66
C TYR A 97 -4.26 -3.58 10.75
N ASP A 98 -4.37 -4.08 11.98
CA ASP A 98 -5.10 -5.30 12.23
C ASP A 98 -6.55 -4.94 12.47
N ALA A 99 -7.40 -5.35 11.56
CA ALA A 99 -8.80 -4.97 11.64
C ALA A 99 -9.60 -5.80 12.63
N THR A 100 -9.10 -7.01 12.96
CA THR A 100 -9.88 -7.82 13.87
C THR A 100 -9.78 -7.24 15.26
N GLY A 101 -8.63 -6.62 15.54
CA GLY A 101 -8.48 -6.01 16.83
C GLY A 101 -8.72 -7.00 17.94
N THR A 102 -8.33 -6.67 19.12
CA THR A 102 -8.58 -7.48 20.27
C THR A 102 -9.66 -6.78 21.05
N PRO A 103 -10.70 -7.43 21.36
CA PRO A 103 -11.76 -6.81 22.11
C PRO A 103 -11.13 -6.18 23.34
N GLY A 104 -11.51 -5.01 23.62
CA GLY A 104 -10.96 -4.34 24.77
C GLY A 104 -9.73 -3.53 24.48
N ARG A 105 -9.18 -3.69 23.33
CA ARG A 105 -8.00 -2.93 23.03
C ARG A 105 -8.46 -1.50 22.83
N ASP A 106 -7.93 -0.64 23.58
CA ASP A 106 -8.33 0.73 23.56
C ASP A 106 -7.45 1.51 22.63
N PRO A 107 -7.99 2.16 21.65
CA PRO A 107 -7.23 2.94 20.72
C PRO A 107 -6.37 3.99 21.39
N ILE A 108 -6.89 4.56 22.41
CA ILE A 108 -6.16 5.57 23.10
C ILE A 108 -4.94 5.00 23.74
N THR A 109 -5.08 3.87 24.37
CA THR A 109 -3.96 3.24 25.01
C THR A 109 -2.91 2.94 23.97
N ARG A 110 -3.34 2.46 22.85
CA ARG A 110 -2.42 2.13 21.84
C ARG A 110 -1.71 3.37 21.35
N ALA A 111 -2.39 4.39 21.16
CA ALA A 111 -1.80 5.61 20.70
C ALA A 111 -0.79 6.08 21.72
N GLY A 112 -1.14 6.05 22.94
CA GLY A 112 -0.23 6.48 23.94
C GLY A 112 1.02 5.64 23.92
N ALA A 113 0.83 4.45 23.75
CA ALA A 113 1.98 3.58 23.76
C ALA A 113 2.84 3.95 22.60
N ALA A 114 2.23 4.25 21.65
CA ALA A 114 2.98 4.50 20.49
C ALA A 114 3.76 5.69 20.69
N HIS A 115 3.49 6.42 21.43
CA HIS A 115 4.05 7.51 21.47
C HIS A 115 5.27 7.70 21.45
N PRO A 116 5.63 7.24 21.86
CA PRO A 116 6.85 7.55 21.95
C PRO A 116 7.31 7.33 20.71
N ALA A 117 6.79 6.77 20.38
CA ALA A 117 7.14 6.47 19.25
C ALA A 117 7.37 7.49 18.54
N GLY A 118 6.85 8.18 18.83
CA GLY A 118 6.98 9.20 18.19
C GLY A 118 8.19 8.96 17.66
N ALA A 119 8.64 8.50 18.26
CA ALA A 119 9.82 8.34 17.94
C ALA A 119 9.87 7.78 16.73
N SER A 120 9.34 7.12 16.79
CA SER A 120 9.43 6.53 15.80
C SER A 120 9.66 7.26 14.79
N VAL A 121 9.18 7.92 14.88
CA VAL A 121 9.27 8.65 13.95
C VAL A 121 10.41 8.66 13.42
N ALA A 122 10.95 8.88 14.04
CA ALA A 122 12.11 9.06 13.63
C ALA A 122 12.48 8.05 12.73
N GLY A 123 12.71 7.26 13.25
CA GLY A 123 13.23 6.29 12.51
C GLY A 123 12.82 6.32 11.17
N ILE A 124 11.93 6.71 11.03
CA ILE A 124 11.51 6.70 9.85
C ILE A 124 12.36 6.99 8.83
N HIS A 125 12.94 7.96 8.86
CA HIS A 125 13.65 8.31 7.82
C HIS A 125 14.64 7.45 7.39
N PRO A 126 15.25 7.04 8.10
CA PRO A 126 16.36 6.30 7.71
C PRO A 126 15.95 5.20 6.86
N HIS A 127 14.97 4.68 7.16
CA HIS A 127 14.71 3.57 6.42
C HIS A 127 14.19 3.90 5.14
N GLU A 128 14.65 4.84 4.61
CA GLU A 128 14.30 5.10 3.33
C GLU A 128 14.55 3.88 2.57
N GLY A 129 15.64 3.23 2.77
CA GLY A 129 15.91 2.06 2.00
C GLY A 129 14.82 1.07 2.24
N ASP A 130 14.47 0.94 3.44
CA ASP A 130 13.46 -0.01 3.75
C ASP A 130 12.20 0.39 3.09
N ILE A 131 11.98 1.62 3.03
CA ILE A 131 10.82 2.07 2.43
C ILE A 131 10.81 1.70 1.01
N ASP A 132 11.88 1.85 0.35
CA ASP A 132 11.91 1.51 -1.02
C ASP A 132 11.55 0.08 -1.16
N HIS A 133 12.04 -0.70 -0.29
CA HIS A 133 11.76 -2.09 -0.36
C HIS A 133 10.26 -2.29 -0.19
N VAL A 134 9.69 -1.59 0.66
CA VAL A 134 8.30 -1.72 0.88
C VAL A 134 7.54 -1.25 -0.29
N GLN A 135 8.03 -0.29 -0.98
CA GLN A 135 7.33 0.16 -2.07
C GLN A 135 7.03 -0.89 -3.01
N THR A 136 7.66 -1.97 -2.92
CA THR A 136 7.38 -3.01 -3.84
C THR A 136 6.03 -3.56 -3.51
N LEU A 137 5.53 -3.32 -2.38
CA LEU A 137 4.21 -3.82 -2.06
C LEU A 137 3.12 -3.03 -2.79
#